data_473e3f0b51fb6070866715b83fc81503
#
_entry.id   473e3f0b51fb6070866715b83fc81503
#
_cell.length_a   1.000
_cell.length_b   1.000
_cell.length_c   1.000
_cell.angle_alpha   90.00
_cell.angle_beta   90.00
_cell.angle_gamma   90.00
#
_symmetry.space_group_name_H-M   'P 1'
#
loop_
_entity.id
_entity.type
_entity.pdbx_description
1 polymer ?
#
loop_
_entity_poly.entity_id
_entity_poly.type
_entity_poly.pdbx_seq_one_letter_code
_entity_poly.pdbx_strand_id
1 'polypeptide(L)'
;MEARLGGVKVAYILSTSGHTASYKLGKMILPQLEQGNHGVDVVGMFFFDDNTYVLRAGDPLGERLAEVAEEQGIMLMLCDRCAIERSLAEGEPGDCRPSGTVAGVRVGCFPDLYGALSGNPPDQVITL
;
A
#
# COMPACT_ATOMS: atom_id res chain seq x y z
N MET A 1 -2.56 1.58 -23.33
CA MET A 1 -2.59 0.73 -23.48
C MET A 1 -3.63 -0.05 -23.31
N GLU A 2 -3.86 -0.71 -23.80
CA GLU A 2 -4.72 -1.55 -23.75
C GLU A 2 -4.57 -2.54 -22.74
N ALA A 3 -3.45 -2.69 -22.17
CA ALA A 3 -3.21 -3.65 -21.12
C ALA A 3 -4.23 -3.53 -20.01
N ARG A 4 -4.79 -2.33 -19.89
CA ARG A 4 -5.76 -2.11 -18.83
C ARG A 4 -7.13 -2.63 -19.16
N LEU A 5 -7.40 -2.82 -20.45
CA LEU A 5 -8.69 -3.32 -20.87
C LEU A 5 -8.77 -4.80 -20.59
N GLY A 6 -9.56 -5.20 -19.59
CA GLY A 6 -9.63 -6.57 -19.16
C GLY A 6 -8.43 -7.05 -18.38
N GLY A 7 -7.56 -6.12 -17.95
CA GLY A 7 -6.40 -6.48 -17.16
C GLY A 7 -6.77 -7.01 -15.79
N VAL A 8 -5.91 -7.85 -15.23
CA VAL A 8 -6.10 -8.41 -13.90
C VAL A 8 -5.85 -7.33 -12.86
N LYS A 9 -6.74 -7.24 -11.87
CA LYS A 9 -6.60 -6.32 -10.76
C LYS A 9 -6.08 -7.06 -9.55
N VAL A 10 -5.07 -6.50 -8.90
CA VAL A 10 -4.37 -7.16 -7.81
C VAL A 10 -4.29 -6.23 -6.62
N ALA A 11 -4.46 -6.77 -5.42
CA ALA A 11 -4.13 -6.09 -4.19
C ALA A 11 -2.99 -6.85 -3.52
N TYR A 12 -2.03 -6.13 -2.97
CA TYR A 12 -0.91 -6.71 -2.24
C TYR A 12 -1.07 -6.52 -0.74
N ILE A 13 -0.82 -7.58 0.00
CA ILE A 13 -0.77 -7.54 1.47
C ILE A 13 0.69 -7.75 1.86
N LEU A 14 1.31 -6.75 2.46
CA LEU A 14 2.70 -6.85 2.90
C LEU A 14 2.71 -7.21 4.38
N SER A 15 2.93 -8.48 4.67
CA SER A 15 2.86 -9.00 6.02
C SER A 15 4.18 -9.58 6.51
N THR A 16 5.06 -10.00 5.61
CA THR A 16 6.37 -10.54 5.99
C THR A 16 7.33 -9.38 6.22
N SER A 17 7.87 -9.30 7.43
CA SER A 17 8.76 -8.20 7.78
C SER A 17 10.16 -8.38 7.17
N GLY A 18 11.01 -7.37 7.36
CA GLY A 18 12.39 -7.42 6.93
C GLY A 18 12.55 -7.08 5.48
N HIS A 19 12.92 -8.06 4.68
CA HIS A 19 13.38 -7.82 3.32
C HIS A 19 12.27 -7.56 2.29
N THR A 20 11.03 -7.84 2.63
CA THR A 20 9.93 -7.77 1.66
C THR A 20 9.78 -6.37 1.06
N ALA A 21 9.71 -5.36 1.91
CA ALA A 21 9.50 -4.00 1.43
C ALA A 21 10.72 -3.49 0.67
N SER A 22 11.92 -3.72 1.19
CA SER A 22 13.12 -3.19 0.55
C SER A 22 13.49 -3.92 -0.74
N TYR A 23 13.09 -5.18 -0.87
CA TYR A 23 13.47 -5.97 -2.03
C TYR A 23 12.31 -6.16 -3.01
N LYS A 24 11.28 -6.88 -2.62
CA LYS A 24 10.17 -7.16 -3.55
C LYS A 24 9.48 -5.87 -3.98
N LEU A 25 9.16 -5.00 -3.04
CA LEU A 25 8.51 -3.75 -3.37
C LEU A 25 9.49 -2.77 -3.98
N GLY A 26 10.60 -2.52 -3.32
CA GLY A 26 11.53 -1.46 -3.71
C GLY A 26 12.32 -1.75 -4.97
N LYS A 27 12.68 -3.02 -5.20
CA LYS A 27 13.54 -3.36 -6.34
C LYS A 27 12.77 -4.00 -7.48
N MET A 28 11.52 -4.41 -7.28
CA MET A 28 10.76 -5.08 -8.34
C MET A 28 9.46 -4.36 -8.63
N ILE A 29 8.52 -4.34 -7.68
CA ILE A 29 7.16 -3.86 -7.93
C ILE A 29 7.16 -2.37 -8.26
N LEU A 30 7.80 -1.56 -7.43
CA LEU A 30 7.76 -0.10 -7.63
C LEU A 30 8.41 0.33 -8.94
N PRO A 31 9.64 -0.13 -9.29
CA PRO A 31 10.20 0.23 -10.58
C PRO A 31 9.34 -0.20 -11.75
N GLN A 32 8.69 -1.36 -11.66
CA GLN A 32 7.81 -1.84 -12.73
C GLN A 32 6.56 -0.97 -12.85
N LEU A 33 6.00 -0.53 -11.71
CA LEU A 33 4.87 0.40 -11.74
C LEU A 33 5.27 1.74 -12.34
N GLU A 34 6.44 2.24 -11.98
CA GLU A 34 6.94 3.51 -12.50
C GLU A 34 7.15 3.45 -14.02
N GLN A 35 7.59 2.29 -14.51
CA GLN A 35 7.87 2.10 -15.94
C GLN A 35 6.64 1.65 -16.74
N GLY A 36 5.55 1.34 -16.06
CA GLY A 36 4.32 0.92 -16.74
C GLY A 36 4.37 -0.49 -17.29
N ASN A 37 5.25 -1.34 -16.74
CA ASN A 37 5.40 -2.71 -17.24
C ASN A 37 5.19 -3.78 -16.16
N HIS A 38 4.41 -3.46 -15.13
CA HIS A 38 4.15 -4.42 -14.04
C HIS A 38 3.23 -5.56 -14.49
N GLY A 39 2.40 -5.32 -15.49
CA GLY A 39 1.58 -6.38 -16.09
C GLY A 39 0.21 -6.56 -15.49
N VAL A 40 -0.06 -5.98 -14.34
CA VAL A 40 -1.39 -6.03 -13.70
C VAL A 40 -1.72 -4.64 -13.16
N ASP A 41 -3.01 -4.42 -12.89
CA ASP A 41 -3.46 -3.18 -12.26
C ASP A 41 -3.43 -3.39 -10.76
N VAL A 42 -2.59 -2.66 -10.06
CA VAL A 42 -2.57 -2.71 -8.60
C VAL A 42 -3.62 -1.74 -8.08
N VAL A 43 -4.60 -2.26 -7.34
CA VAL A 43 -5.70 -1.44 -6.82
C VAL A 43 -5.50 -1.06 -5.37
N GLY A 44 -4.62 -1.75 -4.65
CA GLY A 44 -4.35 -1.40 -3.26
C GLY A 44 -3.18 -2.17 -2.69
N MET A 45 -2.61 -1.61 -1.63
CA MET A 45 -1.56 -2.23 -0.85
C MET A 45 -1.85 -2.01 0.63
N PHE A 46 -1.77 -3.08 1.42
CA PHE A 46 -2.03 -3.03 2.86
C PHE A 46 -0.78 -3.49 3.60
N PHE A 47 -0.33 -2.68 4.55
CA PHE A 47 0.98 -2.86 5.20
C PHE A 47 0.82 -3.25 6.66
N PHE A 48 1.44 -4.36 7.05
CA PHE A 48 1.47 -4.85 8.42
C PHE A 48 2.87 -4.73 9.02
N ASP A 49 2.94 -4.71 10.33
CA ASP A 49 4.18 -4.81 11.09
C ASP A 49 5.20 -3.77 10.65
N ASP A 50 6.45 -4.12 10.55
CA ASP A 50 7.50 -3.17 10.19
C ASP A 50 7.43 -2.71 8.74
N ASN A 51 6.60 -3.35 7.91
CA ASN A 51 6.38 -2.84 6.57
C ASN A 51 5.72 -1.45 6.59
N THR A 52 5.04 -1.11 7.68
CA THR A 52 4.44 0.22 7.82
C THR A 52 5.48 1.33 7.77
N TYR A 53 6.72 1.07 8.17
CA TYR A 53 7.77 2.07 8.13
C TYR A 53 8.10 2.57 6.73
N VAL A 54 7.78 1.78 5.71
CA VAL A 54 8.00 2.21 4.32
C VAL A 54 7.23 3.48 4.00
N LEU A 55 6.08 3.67 4.63
CA LEU A 55 5.21 4.81 4.34
C LEU A 55 5.45 5.99 5.28
N ARG A 56 6.58 6.02 6.00
CA ARG A 56 6.95 7.22 6.77
C ARG A 56 7.31 8.35 5.81
N ALA A 57 6.93 9.56 6.19
CA ALA A 57 7.33 10.74 5.45
C ALA A 57 8.86 10.82 5.39
N GLY A 58 9.41 11.08 4.21
CA GLY A 58 10.85 11.18 4.01
C GLY A 58 11.53 9.87 3.66
N ASP A 59 10.85 8.74 3.76
CA ASP A 59 11.40 7.47 3.29
C ASP A 59 11.43 7.50 1.76
N PRO A 60 12.60 7.34 1.12
CA PRO A 60 12.67 7.48 -0.34
C PRO A 60 11.77 6.51 -1.11
N LEU A 61 11.65 5.29 -0.62
CA LEU A 61 10.77 4.30 -1.24
C LEU A 61 9.31 4.71 -1.08
N GLY A 62 8.93 5.11 0.14
CA GLY A 62 7.57 5.51 0.42
C GLY A 62 7.15 6.75 -0.36
N GLU A 63 8.05 7.73 -0.51
CA GLU A 63 7.73 8.94 -1.26
C GLU A 63 7.49 8.62 -2.74
N ARG A 64 8.32 7.75 -3.33
CA ARG A 64 8.12 7.31 -4.71
C ARG A 64 6.83 6.53 -4.88
N LEU A 65 6.54 5.66 -3.92
CA LEU A 65 5.32 4.86 -3.95
C LEU A 65 4.09 5.74 -3.86
N ALA A 66 4.12 6.77 -3.00
CA ALA A 66 3.01 7.71 -2.88
C ALA A 66 2.72 8.42 -4.20
N GLU A 67 3.76 8.81 -4.94
CA GLU A 67 3.57 9.46 -6.24
C GLU A 67 2.93 8.51 -7.25
N VAL A 68 3.43 7.28 -7.32
CA VAL A 68 2.87 6.29 -8.25
C VAL A 68 1.43 5.96 -7.86
N ALA A 69 1.18 5.84 -6.56
CA ALA A 69 -0.16 5.52 -6.07
C ALA A 69 -1.17 6.60 -6.45
N GLU A 70 -0.78 7.86 -6.35
CA GLU A 70 -1.65 8.95 -6.76
C GLU A 70 -1.91 8.91 -8.26
N GLU A 71 -0.88 8.71 -9.05
CA GLU A 71 -1.02 8.68 -10.51
C GLU A 71 -1.85 7.51 -11.00
N GLN A 72 -1.73 6.36 -10.36
CA GLN A 72 -2.35 5.12 -10.85
C GLN A 72 -3.57 4.69 -10.05
N GLY A 73 -3.95 5.46 -9.04
CA GLY A 73 -5.15 5.16 -8.25
C GLY A 73 -4.98 3.97 -7.34
N ILE A 74 -3.78 3.80 -6.76
CA ILE A 74 -3.51 2.70 -5.83
C ILE A 74 -3.82 3.15 -4.42
N MET A 75 -4.70 2.41 -3.72
CA MET A 75 -5.03 2.70 -2.33
C MET A 75 -3.89 2.19 -1.44
N LEU A 76 -3.37 3.05 -0.57
CA LEU A 76 -2.33 2.66 0.39
C LEU A 76 -2.93 2.72 1.80
N MET A 77 -2.83 1.61 2.53
CA MET A 77 -3.39 1.54 3.88
C MET A 77 -2.41 0.86 4.83
N LEU A 78 -2.25 1.46 6.01
CA LEU A 78 -1.50 0.87 7.11
C LEU A 78 -2.47 0.17 8.05
N CYS A 79 -2.09 -0.99 8.59
CA CYS A 79 -2.81 -1.59 9.70
C CYS A 79 -2.79 -0.60 10.87
N ASP A 80 -3.95 -0.31 11.43
CA ASP A 80 -4.07 0.73 12.44
C ASP A 80 -3.26 0.39 13.72
N ARG A 81 -3.36 -0.83 14.21
CA ARG A 81 -2.60 -1.22 15.39
C ARG A 81 -1.10 -1.17 15.13
N CYS A 82 -0.67 -1.66 13.97
CA CYS A 82 0.74 -1.64 13.62
C CYS A 82 1.26 -0.21 13.51
N ALA A 83 0.46 0.68 12.94
CA ALA A 83 0.84 2.08 12.76
C ALA A 83 0.90 2.81 14.11
N ILE A 84 -0.08 2.57 14.98
CA ILE A 84 -0.10 3.21 16.29
C ILE A 84 1.13 2.78 17.10
N GLU A 85 1.45 1.49 17.09
CA GLU A 85 2.61 0.98 17.82
C GLU A 85 3.92 1.58 17.35
N ARG A 86 3.98 2.04 16.11
CA ARG A 86 5.19 2.58 15.50
C ARG A 86 5.14 4.09 15.29
N SER A 87 4.19 4.75 15.93
CA SER A 87 4.01 6.21 15.89
C SER A 87 3.73 6.73 14.48
N LEU A 88 3.08 5.91 13.66
CA LEU A 88 2.65 6.30 12.31
C LEU A 88 1.15 6.58 12.26
N ALA A 89 0.48 6.50 13.39
CA ALA A 89 -0.91 6.91 13.54
C ALA A 89 -1.14 7.39 14.96
N GLU A 90 -2.09 8.30 15.12
CA GLU A 90 -2.48 8.84 16.42
C GLU A 90 -3.93 8.50 16.68
N GLY A 91 -4.23 8.13 17.93
CA GLY A 91 -5.57 7.76 18.34
C GLY A 91 -5.60 6.33 18.82
N GLU A 92 -6.76 5.69 18.69
CA GLU A 92 -6.98 4.33 19.16
C GLU A 92 -7.39 3.46 17.98
N PRO A 93 -7.22 2.13 18.08
CA PRO A 93 -7.69 1.25 17.01
C PRO A 93 -9.16 1.52 16.69
N GLY A 94 -9.46 1.69 15.41
CA GLY A 94 -10.81 2.01 14.95
C GLY A 94 -11.15 3.48 14.99
N ASP A 95 -10.30 4.32 15.61
CA ASP A 95 -10.54 5.76 15.70
C ASP A 95 -9.18 6.46 15.74
N CYS A 96 -8.46 6.39 14.65
CA CYS A 96 -7.12 6.97 14.55
C CYS A 96 -6.92 7.56 13.16
N ARG A 97 -5.83 8.31 13.03
CA ARG A 97 -5.49 8.97 11.76
C ARG A 97 -3.99 8.82 11.51
N PRO A 98 -3.57 8.84 10.24
CA PRO A 98 -2.14 8.76 9.92
C PRO A 98 -1.38 9.94 10.52
N SER A 99 -0.15 9.68 10.92
CA SER A 99 0.73 10.70 11.51
C SER A 99 2.14 10.44 11.01
N GLY A 100 2.78 11.46 10.43
CA GLY A 100 4.15 11.33 9.94
C GLY A 100 4.30 10.39 8.77
N THR A 101 3.26 10.23 7.95
CA THR A 101 3.28 9.36 6.78
C THR A 101 3.42 10.17 5.49
N VAL A 102 3.73 9.47 4.40
CA VAL A 102 3.68 10.06 3.06
C VAL A 102 2.23 10.39 2.71
N ALA A 103 2.04 11.18 1.65
CA ALA A 103 0.71 11.66 1.27
C ALA A 103 -0.20 10.50 0.83
N GLY A 104 -1.50 10.63 1.12
CA GLY A 104 -2.52 9.74 0.61
C GLY A 104 -2.70 8.43 1.36
N VAL A 105 -1.97 8.24 2.45
CA VAL A 105 -2.04 7.00 3.22
C VAL A 105 -3.28 7.00 4.11
N ARG A 106 -3.92 5.85 4.19
CA ARG A 106 -5.04 5.61 5.11
C ARG A 106 -4.58 4.67 6.23
N VAL A 107 -5.31 4.67 7.32
CA VAL A 107 -5.11 3.68 8.39
C VAL A 107 -6.43 2.97 8.64
N GLY A 108 -6.37 1.68 8.93
CA GLY A 108 -7.57 0.92 9.21
C GLY A 108 -7.26 -0.54 9.49
N CYS A 109 -8.32 -1.29 9.75
CA CYS A 109 -8.23 -2.73 9.94
C CYS A 109 -8.92 -3.41 8.75
N PHE A 110 -9.12 -4.72 8.85
CA PHE A 110 -9.68 -5.49 7.73
C PHE A 110 -11.03 -4.94 7.22
N PRO A 111 -11.99 -4.56 8.08
CA PRO A 111 -13.24 -4.00 7.54
C PRO A 111 -13.01 -2.73 6.72
N ASP A 112 -12.06 -1.89 7.14
CA ASP A 112 -11.74 -0.68 6.39
C ASP A 112 -11.09 -1.02 5.05
N LEU A 113 -10.25 -2.06 5.03
CA LEU A 113 -9.63 -2.53 3.80
C LEU A 113 -10.70 -3.02 2.82
N TYR A 114 -11.64 -3.83 3.29
CA TYR A 114 -12.71 -4.35 2.43
C TYR A 114 -13.55 -3.20 1.86
N GLY A 115 -13.88 -2.23 2.70
CA GLY A 115 -14.62 -1.05 2.26
C GLY A 115 -13.86 -0.24 1.23
N ALA A 116 -12.57 -0.03 1.45
CA ALA A 116 -11.75 0.74 0.54
C ALA A 116 -11.59 0.06 -0.82
N LEU A 117 -11.57 -1.27 -0.85
CA LEU A 117 -11.43 -2.02 -2.10
C LEU A 117 -12.76 -2.24 -2.82
N SER A 118 -13.90 -2.00 -2.16
CA SER A 118 -15.20 -2.35 -2.73
C SER A 118 -15.52 -1.55 -3.98
N GLY A 119 -15.00 -0.34 -4.13
CA GLY A 119 -15.24 0.49 -5.31
C GLY A 119 -14.38 0.10 -6.50
N ASN A 120 -13.34 -0.69 -6.28
CA ASN A 120 -12.45 -1.17 -7.34
C ASN A 120 -11.87 -2.50 -6.89
N PRO A 121 -12.69 -3.56 -6.85
CA PRO A 121 -12.28 -4.81 -6.22
C PRO A 121 -11.18 -5.53 -7.00
N PRO A 122 -10.23 -6.14 -6.29
CA PRO A 122 -9.20 -6.92 -6.97
C PRO A 122 -9.75 -8.25 -7.44
N ASP A 123 -9.15 -8.76 -8.51
CA ASP A 123 -9.40 -10.13 -8.96
C ASP A 123 -8.60 -11.12 -8.12
N GLN A 124 -7.43 -10.69 -7.64
CA GLN A 124 -6.56 -11.53 -6.82
C GLN A 124 -5.95 -10.69 -5.70
N VAL A 125 -5.71 -11.34 -4.57
CA VAL A 125 -5.01 -10.74 -3.44
C VAL A 125 -3.75 -11.58 -3.22
N ILE A 126 -2.60 -10.94 -3.22
CA ILE A 126 -1.31 -11.61 -3.11
C ILE A 126 -0.63 -11.13 -1.83
N THR A 127 -0.27 -12.07 -0.97
CA THR A 127 0.43 -11.77 0.28
C THR A 127 1.93 -11.90 0.06
N LEU A 128 2.63 -10.86 0.48
CA LEU A 128 4.09 -10.79 0.37
C LEU A 128 4.75 -10.83 1.73
#